data_9c9c50934268e455add5eee8b052fa9f
#
_entry.id   9c9c50934268e455add5eee8b052fa9f
#
_cell.length_a   1.000
_cell.length_b   1.000
_cell.length_c   1.000
_cell.angle_alpha   90.00
_cell.angle_beta   90.00
_cell.angle_gamma   90.00
#
_symmetry.space_group_name_H-M   'P 1'
#
loop_
_entity.id
_entity.type
_entity.pdbx_description
1 polymer ?
#
loop_
_entity_poly.entity_id
_entity_poly.type
_entity_poly.pdbx_seq_one_letter_code
_entity_poly.pdbx_strand_id
1 'polypeptide(L)'
;DMVPQKTADTKHDFLTDPIETEIDGEWVTAKGTTLGADNGIGVALALSVLQDKTLRHGPLEALITYDEETGMTGANSLKAGILKGDILLNLDSEEEGELCTGCAGGVDGAADFAYRTYKTPEGFVGYKITVKGLKGGHSGMDISLFRGNANKIICRLLEAVISEYDVKVASITGGSLRNAI
;
A
#
# COMPACT_ATOMS: atom_id res chain seq x y z
N ASP A 1 -0.91 1.37 -11.29
CA ASP A 1 -1.85 1.33 -10.15
C ASP A 1 -1.38 2.24 -9.02
N MET A 2 -2.28 2.58 -8.12
CA MET A 2 -1.92 3.28 -6.88
C MET A 2 -2.88 2.91 -5.76
N VAL A 3 -2.39 2.93 -4.54
CA VAL A 3 -3.27 2.88 -3.37
C VAL A 3 -3.93 4.24 -3.21
N PRO A 4 -5.27 4.36 -3.32
CA PRO A 4 -5.97 5.64 -3.27
C PRO A 4 -5.99 6.20 -1.84
N GLN A 5 -5.11 7.15 -1.56
CA GLN A 5 -4.96 7.83 -0.27
C GLN A 5 -5.06 9.33 -0.43
N LYS A 6 -5.66 9.98 0.57
CA LYS A 6 -5.72 11.45 0.65
C LYS A 6 -5.59 11.95 2.08
N THR A 7 -5.18 13.19 2.25
CA THR A 7 -5.16 13.85 3.55
C THR A 7 -6.60 14.08 4.05
N ALA A 8 -6.77 14.23 5.37
CA ALA A 8 -8.09 14.29 6.00
C ALA A 8 -8.94 15.48 5.53
N ASP A 9 -8.30 16.55 5.12
CA ASP A 9 -8.89 17.83 4.65
C ASP A 9 -9.04 17.92 3.14
N THR A 10 -8.50 16.95 2.39
CA THR A 10 -8.62 16.91 0.92
C THR A 10 -9.97 16.34 0.51
N LYS A 11 -10.72 17.15 -0.25
CA LYS A 11 -11.93 16.72 -0.92
C LYS A 11 -11.57 16.20 -2.31
N HIS A 12 -11.54 14.89 -2.46
CA HIS A 12 -11.20 14.23 -3.72
C HIS A 12 -11.95 12.90 -3.81
N ASP A 13 -12.53 12.62 -4.96
CA ASP A 13 -13.15 11.33 -5.28
C ASP A 13 -12.29 10.60 -6.32
N PHE A 14 -11.58 9.56 -5.90
CA PHE A 14 -10.70 8.79 -6.79
C PHE A 14 -11.40 8.08 -7.96
N LEU A 15 -12.72 8.02 -7.98
CA LEU A 15 -13.48 7.45 -9.09
C LEU A 15 -13.77 8.47 -10.19
N THR A 16 -13.82 9.76 -9.86
CA THR A 16 -14.28 10.80 -10.79
C THR A 16 -13.29 11.95 -10.97
N ASP A 17 -12.49 12.24 -9.96
CA ASP A 17 -11.62 13.41 -9.98
C ASP A 17 -10.23 13.07 -10.51
N PRO A 18 -9.65 13.91 -11.37
CA PRO A 18 -8.27 13.72 -11.80
C PRO A 18 -7.30 14.03 -10.65
N ILE A 19 -6.14 13.36 -10.64
CA ILE A 19 -5.08 13.70 -9.70
C ILE A 19 -4.51 15.07 -10.05
N GLU A 20 -4.57 16.00 -9.10
CA GLU A 20 -3.96 17.32 -9.24
C GLU A 20 -2.48 17.23 -8.91
N THR A 21 -1.63 17.53 -9.91
CA THR A 21 -0.17 17.52 -9.75
C THR A 21 0.39 18.93 -9.63
N GLU A 22 1.54 19.03 -8.99
CA GLU A 22 2.34 20.25 -8.93
C GLU A 22 3.83 19.93 -9.04
N ILE A 23 4.61 20.91 -9.42
CA ILE A 23 6.08 20.82 -9.47
C ILE A 23 6.63 21.41 -8.18
N ASP A 24 7.37 20.60 -7.43
CA ASP A 24 8.09 20.99 -6.22
C ASP A 24 9.59 20.75 -6.45
N GLY A 25 10.29 21.78 -6.84
CA GLY A 25 11.71 21.70 -7.22
C GLY A 25 11.91 20.80 -8.45
N GLU A 26 12.56 19.66 -8.27
CA GLU A 26 12.81 18.67 -9.32
C GLU A 26 11.77 17.55 -9.36
N TRP A 27 10.77 17.61 -8.47
CA TRP A 27 9.77 16.57 -8.29
C TRP A 27 8.41 16.97 -8.86
N VAL A 28 7.67 15.98 -9.34
CA VAL A 28 6.23 16.10 -9.57
C VAL A 28 5.52 15.43 -8.42
N THR A 29 4.70 16.18 -7.71
CA THR A 29 3.96 15.71 -6.54
C THR A 29 2.45 15.82 -6.74
N ALA A 30 1.65 15.14 -5.94
CA ALA A 30 0.20 15.27 -5.95
C ALA A 30 -0.28 16.13 -4.76
N LYS A 31 -1.31 16.95 -4.99
CA LYS A 31 -1.89 17.82 -3.97
C LYS A 31 -2.83 17.06 -3.06
N GLY A 32 -2.36 16.69 -1.89
CA GLY A 32 -3.17 16.07 -0.85
C GLY A 32 -3.65 14.65 -1.14
N THR A 33 -3.16 14.03 -2.22
CA THR A 33 -3.46 12.64 -2.58
C THR A 33 -2.18 11.87 -2.90
N THR A 34 -2.27 10.56 -3.04
CA THR A 34 -1.23 9.75 -3.69
C THR A 34 -1.13 10.13 -5.18
N LEU A 35 0.07 10.00 -5.77
CA LEU A 35 0.33 10.36 -7.16
C LEU A 35 -0.03 9.22 -8.14
N GLY A 36 0.35 7.99 -7.84
CA GLY A 36 0.12 6.82 -8.69
C GLY A 36 1.04 6.74 -9.91
N ALA A 37 2.27 7.24 -9.81
CA ALA A 37 3.26 7.16 -10.88
C ALA A 37 3.91 5.77 -11.02
N ASP A 38 3.72 4.92 -10.10
CA ASP A 38 4.17 3.55 -10.04
C ASP A 38 3.15 2.61 -10.72
N ASN A 39 3.54 1.94 -11.81
CA ASN A 39 4.79 2.09 -12.55
C ASN A 39 4.54 2.72 -13.94
N GLY A 40 4.08 3.94 -13.98
CA GLY A 40 3.80 4.66 -15.24
C GLY A 40 5.03 4.87 -16.11
N ILE A 41 6.22 5.05 -15.50
CA ILE A 41 7.46 5.22 -16.24
C ILE A 41 7.88 3.93 -16.97
N GLY A 42 7.72 2.77 -16.34
CA GLY A 42 7.97 1.47 -16.98
C GLY A 42 7.03 1.21 -18.16
N VAL A 43 5.75 1.56 -18.01
CA VAL A 43 4.76 1.50 -19.11
C VAL A 43 5.18 2.41 -20.25
N ALA A 44 5.57 3.67 -19.96
CA ALA A 44 6.00 4.63 -20.97
C ALA A 44 7.26 4.14 -21.71
N LEU A 45 8.22 3.56 -20.98
CA LEU A 45 9.44 3.00 -21.56
C LEU A 45 9.11 1.82 -22.50
N ALA A 46 8.30 0.88 -22.07
CA ALA A 46 7.89 -0.25 -22.92
C ALA A 46 7.20 0.22 -24.22
N LEU A 47 6.28 1.16 -24.12
CA LEU A 47 5.60 1.74 -25.28
C LEU A 47 6.55 2.51 -26.18
N SER A 48 7.51 3.26 -25.64
CA SER A 48 8.51 3.99 -26.40
C SER A 48 9.39 3.04 -27.23
N VAL A 49 9.84 1.94 -26.64
CA VAL A 49 10.63 0.91 -27.33
C VAL A 49 9.82 0.26 -28.46
N LEU A 50 8.54 -0.05 -28.24
CA LEU A 50 7.66 -0.62 -29.28
C LEU A 50 7.38 0.35 -30.41
N GLN A 51 7.38 1.65 -30.17
CA GLN A 51 7.13 2.68 -31.18
C GLN A 51 8.37 3.04 -32.00
N ASP A 52 9.55 2.88 -31.42
CA ASP A 52 10.80 3.29 -32.05
C ASP A 52 11.16 2.35 -33.20
N LYS A 53 11.30 2.94 -34.41
CA LYS A 53 11.66 2.19 -35.63
C LYS A 53 13.17 2.11 -35.86
N THR A 54 13.97 2.76 -35.04
CA THR A 54 15.43 2.82 -35.17
C THR A 54 16.15 1.81 -34.28
N LEU A 55 15.52 1.36 -33.21
CA LEU A 55 16.07 0.37 -32.31
C LEU A 55 16.13 -1.01 -32.96
N ARG A 56 17.26 -1.67 -32.81
CA ARG A 56 17.42 -3.07 -33.21
C ARG A 56 17.05 -3.98 -32.06
N HIS A 57 16.01 -4.77 -32.24
CA HIS A 57 15.56 -5.73 -31.26
C HIS A 57 14.99 -6.98 -31.93
N GLY A 58 14.95 -8.09 -31.20
CA GLY A 58 14.18 -9.27 -31.56
C GLY A 58 12.68 -9.07 -31.33
N PRO A 59 11.88 -10.15 -31.34
CA PRO A 59 10.47 -10.07 -30.97
C PRO A 59 10.31 -9.53 -29.55
N LEU A 60 9.37 -8.60 -29.37
CA LEU A 60 9.06 -8.00 -28.08
C LEU A 60 7.58 -8.19 -27.77
N GLU A 61 7.30 -8.44 -26.51
CA GLU A 61 5.97 -8.47 -25.93
C GLU A 61 5.94 -7.53 -24.73
N ALA A 62 4.95 -6.64 -24.64
CA ALA A 62 4.73 -5.82 -23.46
C ALA A 62 3.57 -6.39 -22.66
N LEU A 63 3.85 -6.80 -21.44
CA LEU A 63 2.85 -7.23 -20.47
C LEU A 63 2.57 -6.08 -19.52
N ILE A 64 1.34 -5.63 -19.47
CA ILE A 64 0.86 -4.61 -18.54
C ILE A 64 -0.25 -5.24 -17.73
N THR A 65 -0.04 -5.34 -16.43
CA THR A 65 -1.02 -5.89 -15.49
C THR A 65 -1.79 -4.77 -14.78
N TYR A 66 -2.81 -5.13 -14.05
CA TYR A 66 -3.59 -4.23 -13.23
C TYR A 66 -3.69 -4.74 -11.80
N ASP A 67 -3.99 -3.82 -10.87
CA ASP A 67 -4.26 -4.14 -9.46
C ASP A 67 -3.05 -4.81 -8.76
N GLU A 68 -1.83 -4.29 -9.03
CA GLU A 68 -0.62 -4.78 -8.40
C GLU A 68 -0.65 -4.51 -6.90
N GLU A 69 -1.00 -3.27 -6.51
CA GLU A 69 -0.95 -2.72 -5.14
C GLU A 69 -1.92 -3.38 -4.15
N THR A 70 -2.98 -4.03 -4.61
CA THR A 70 -3.99 -4.60 -3.71
C THR A 70 -4.04 -6.12 -3.71
N GLY A 71 -3.24 -6.78 -4.54
CA GLY A 71 -3.16 -8.23 -4.54
C GLY A 71 -2.75 -8.87 -5.85
N MET A 72 -2.20 -8.11 -6.79
CA MET A 72 -1.69 -8.60 -8.07
C MET A 72 -2.75 -9.38 -8.88
N THR A 73 -3.99 -8.89 -8.90
CA THR A 73 -5.11 -9.59 -9.54
C THR A 73 -4.84 -9.89 -11.01
N GLY A 74 -4.28 -8.93 -11.73
CA GLY A 74 -3.92 -9.10 -13.13
C GLY A 74 -2.84 -10.16 -13.34
N ALA A 75 -1.76 -10.12 -12.56
CA ALA A 75 -0.67 -11.09 -12.64
C ALA A 75 -1.14 -12.50 -12.27
N ASN A 76 -1.91 -12.64 -11.19
CA ASN A 76 -2.44 -13.94 -10.74
C ASN A 76 -3.46 -14.55 -11.72
N SER A 77 -4.08 -13.74 -12.56
CA SER A 77 -5.05 -14.19 -13.57
C SER A 77 -4.39 -14.55 -14.91
N LEU A 78 -3.08 -14.36 -15.04
CA LEU A 78 -2.36 -14.63 -16.27
C LEU A 78 -2.33 -16.14 -16.55
N LYS A 79 -2.73 -16.52 -17.76
CA LYS A 79 -2.75 -17.92 -18.16
C LYS A 79 -1.42 -18.31 -18.81
N ALA A 80 -0.98 -19.54 -18.57
CA ALA A 80 0.20 -20.09 -19.22
C ALA A 80 0.08 -20.05 -20.77
N GLY A 81 1.20 -19.78 -21.44
CA GLY A 81 1.30 -19.78 -22.90
C GLY A 81 0.78 -18.52 -23.60
N ILE A 82 0.38 -17.47 -22.87
CA ILE A 82 0.05 -16.18 -23.47
C ILE A 82 1.31 -15.51 -24.00
N LEU A 83 2.36 -15.48 -23.18
CA LEU A 83 3.66 -14.94 -23.54
C LEU A 83 4.52 -16.01 -24.21
N LYS A 84 5.37 -15.57 -25.14
CA LYS A 84 6.30 -16.41 -25.90
C LYS A 84 7.76 -16.08 -25.65
N GLY A 85 8.03 -14.96 -24.98
CA GLY A 85 9.38 -14.53 -24.64
C GLY A 85 10.04 -15.46 -23.64
N ASP A 86 11.34 -15.70 -23.80
CA ASP A 86 12.18 -16.49 -22.89
C ASP A 86 12.88 -15.63 -21.84
N ILE A 87 12.84 -14.30 -22.02
CA ILE A 87 13.48 -13.32 -21.13
C ILE A 87 12.40 -12.35 -20.67
N LEU A 88 12.25 -12.24 -19.34
CA LEU A 88 11.37 -11.26 -18.71
C LEU A 88 12.22 -10.12 -18.15
N LEU A 89 11.93 -8.90 -18.58
CA LEU A 89 12.46 -7.67 -18.00
C LEU A 89 11.35 -7.00 -17.20
N ASN A 90 11.44 -7.09 -15.87
CA ASN A 90 10.53 -6.39 -14.98
C ASN A 90 11.05 -4.95 -14.79
N LEU A 91 10.23 -3.98 -15.20
CA LEU A 91 10.57 -2.55 -15.12
C LEU A 91 10.04 -1.88 -13.85
N ASP A 92 9.54 -2.67 -12.92
CA ASP A 92 8.95 -2.23 -11.66
C ASP A 92 9.99 -2.28 -10.53
N SER A 93 11.11 -1.61 -10.72
CA SER A 93 12.20 -1.48 -9.75
C SER A 93 12.34 -0.03 -9.33
N GLU A 94 12.48 0.21 -8.04
CA GLU A 94 12.61 1.55 -7.46
C GLU A 94 14.08 1.97 -7.24
N GLU A 95 15.02 1.03 -7.25
CA GLU A 95 16.43 1.28 -6.97
C GLU A 95 17.21 1.57 -8.26
N GLU A 96 17.70 2.80 -8.38
CA GLU A 96 18.47 3.23 -9.54
C GLU A 96 19.80 2.49 -9.64
N GLY A 97 20.09 1.93 -10.82
CA GLY A 97 21.35 1.24 -11.12
C GLY A 97 21.44 -0.17 -10.56
N GLU A 98 20.39 -0.72 -9.98
CA GLU A 98 20.33 -2.09 -9.45
C GLU A 98 19.55 -3.03 -10.37
N LEU A 99 20.03 -4.28 -10.44
CA LEU A 99 19.34 -5.38 -11.07
C LEU A 99 18.96 -6.42 -10.02
N CYS A 100 17.66 -6.51 -9.73
CA CYS A 100 17.14 -7.51 -8.81
C CYS A 100 16.85 -8.82 -9.54
N THR A 101 17.38 -9.93 -9.03
CA THR A 101 17.17 -11.28 -9.58
C THR A 101 16.16 -12.11 -8.79
N GLY A 102 15.46 -11.50 -7.87
CA GLY A 102 14.45 -12.14 -7.04
C GLY A 102 13.49 -11.12 -6.44
N CYS A 103 12.47 -11.60 -5.78
CA CYS A 103 11.49 -10.77 -5.09
C CYS A 103 11.16 -11.33 -3.71
N ALA A 104 10.61 -10.47 -2.84
CA ALA A 104 10.03 -10.90 -1.59
C ALA A 104 8.67 -11.56 -1.84
N GLY A 105 8.29 -12.46 -0.95
CA GLY A 105 6.93 -13.01 -0.90
C GLY A 105 6.16 -12.42 0.28
N GLY A 106 4.83 -12.51 0.22
CA GLY A 106 3.95 -12.11 1.30
C GLY A 106 2.97 -13.20 1.68
N VAL A 107 2.50 -13.15 2.91
CA VAL A 107 1.42 -14.01 3.42
C VAL A 107 0.44 -13.15 4.20
N ASP A 108 -0.83 -13.22 3.81
CA ASP A 108 -1.93 -12.63 4.57
C ASP A 108 -2.43 -13.63 5.61
N GLY A 109 -2.50 -13.20 6.86
CA GLY A 109 -3.10 -13.94 7.96
C GLY A 109 -4.40 -13.28 8.39
N ALA A 110 -5.48 -14.04 8.43
CA ALA A 110 -6.74 -13.62 9.03
C ALA A 110 -7.01 -14.40 10.32
N ALA A 111 -7.40 -13.69 11.37
CA ALA A 111 -7.78 -14.30 12.64
C ALA A 111 -9.16 -13.81 13.07
N ASP A 112 -10.09 -14.75 13.20
CA ASP A 112 -11.45 -14.47 13.64
C ASP A 112 -11.60 -14.83 15.12
N PHE A 113 -12.02 -13.86 15.91
CA PHE A 113 -12.24 -14.02 17.35
C PHE A 113 -13.72 -13.88 17.70
N ALA A 114 -14.30 -14.92 18.26
CA ALA A 114 -15.63 -14.83 18.84
C ALA A 114 -15.59 -14.10 20.19
N TYR A 115 -16.39 -13.09 20.35
CA TYR A 115 -16.52 -12.36 21.61
C TYR A 115 -18.00 -12.11 21.95
N ARG A 116 -18.25 -11.81 23.22
CA ARG A 116 -19.59 -11.45 23.68
C ARG A 116 -19.62 -9.97 24.06
N THR A 117 -20.66 -9.31 23.65
CA THR A 117 -20.96 -7.93 24.08
C THR A 117 -21.91 -7.95 25.27
N TYR A 118 -21.76 -6.98 26.12
CA TYR A 118 -22.69 -6.73 27.24
C TYR A 118 -22.90 -5.23 27.40
N LYS A 119 -23.98 -4.87 28.08
CA LYS A 119 -24.28 -3.46 28.32
C LYS A 119 -23.24 -2.88 29.28
N THR A 120 -22.78 -1.66 28.98
CA THR A 120 -21.85 -0.94 29.85
C THR A 120 -22.41 -0.87 31.26
N PRO A 121 -21.65 -1.27 32.29
CA PRO A 121 -22.09 -1.17 33.67
C PRO A 121 -22.37 0.27 34.09
N GLU A 122 -23.26 0.45 35.03
CA GLU A 122 -23.56 1.77 35.59
C GLU A 122 -22.35 2.34 36.30
N GLY A 123 -22.14 3.66 36.17
CA GLY A 123 -21.00 4.36 36.76
C GLY A 123 -19.71 4.35 35.92
N PHE A 124 -19.67 3.64 34.79
CA PHE A 124 -18.54 3.71 33.88
C PHE A 124 -18.53 5.03 33.10
N VAL A 125 -17.34 5.60 32.95
CA VAL A 125 -17.11 6.82 32.17
C VAL A 125 -16.36 6.47 30.89
N GLY A 126 -16.80 7.04 29.75
CA GLY A 126 -16.20 6.80 28.46
C GLY A 126 -14.96 7.66 28.23
N TYR A 127 -13.87 7.04 27.80
CA TYR A 127 -12.66 7.71 27.35
C TYR A 127 -12.35 7.32 25.91
N LYS A 128 -11.81 8.26 25.13
CA LYS A 128 -11.26 8.01 23.81
C LYS A 128 -9.75 8.15 23.87
N ILE A 129 -9.06 7.06 23.55
CA ILE A 129 -7.61 7.05 23.40
C ILE A 129 -7.30 7.03 21.91
N THR A 130 -6.41 7.91 21.47
CA THR A 130 -6.02 8.01 20.06
C THR A 130 -4.51 7.97 19.92
N VAL A 131 -4.00 7.07 19.12
CA VAL A 131 -2.60 7.02 18.68
C VAL A 131 -2.56 7.55 17.25
N LYS A 132 -1.83 8.64 17.03
CA LYS A 132 -1.74 9.32 15.73
C LYS A 132 -0.40 10.03 15.56
N GLY A 133 -0.12 10.49 14.34
CA GLY A 133 1.09 11.27 14.03
C GLY A 133 2.36 10.43 13.98
N LEU A 134 2.25 9.11 13.85
CA LEU A 134 3.40 8.24 13.62
C LEU A 134 3.89 8.40 12.19
N LYS A 135 5.19 8.19 12.00
CA LYS A 135 5.79 8.17 10.68
C LYS A 135 5.46 6.83 10.02
N GLY A 136 4.62 6.84 9.01
CA GLY A 136 4.36 5.69 8.16
C GLY A 136 5.59 5.30 7.33
N GLY A 137 5.39 4.40 6.38
CA GLY A 137 6.46 3.97 5.49
C GLY A 137 6.00 2.90 4.51
N HIS A 138 6.91 2.52 3.63
CA HIS A 138 6.69 1.45 2.68
C HIS A 138 6.59 0.09 3.38
N SER A 139 5.61 -0.71 2.98
CA SER A 139 5.32 -2.01 3.61
C SER A 139 6.41 -3.08 3.42
N GLY A 140 7.31 -2.87 2.50
CA GLY A 140 8.50 -3.71 2.26
C GLY A 140 9.78 -3.06 2.78
N MET A 141 10.23 -1.99 2.13
CA MET A 141 11.54 -1.36 2.38
C MET A 141 11.69 -0.77 3.78
N ASP A 142 10.63 -0.19 4.33
CA ASP A 142 10.67 0.49 5.62
C ASP A 142 10.39 -0.41 6.84
N ILE A 143 10.04 -1.66 6.64
CA ILE A 143 9.75 -2.63 7.72
C ILE A 143 10.94 -2.78 8.66
N SER A 144 12.15 -2.87 8.11
CA SER A 144 13.40 -3.04 8.88
C SER A 144 13.78 -1.82 9.72
N LEU A 145 13.15 -0.66 9.48
CA LEU A 145 13.40 0.56 10.23
C LEU A 145 12.67 0.60 11.59
N PHE A 146 11.85 -0.42 11.88
CA PHE A 146 11.13 -0.57 13.15
C PHE A 146 10.34 0.67 13.56
N ARG A 147 9.70 1.34 12.61
CA ARG A 147 8.84 2.49 12.86
C ARG A 147 7.65 2.10 13.74
N GLY A 148 7.08 3.09 14.43
CA GLY A 148 5.95 2.85 15.32
C GLY A 148 4.71 2.38 14.57
N ASN A 149 4.14 1.25 14.97
CA ASN A 149 2.86 0.76 14.47
C ASN A 149 1.75 1.10 15.48
N ALA A 150 0.79 1.91 15.07
CA ALA A 150 -0.27 2.41 15.95
C ALA A 150 -1.12 1.29 16.58
N ASN A 151 -1.42 0.24 15.82
CA ASN A 151 -2.20 -0.91 16.31
C ASN A 151 -1.44 -1.66 17.41
N LYS A 152 -0.14 -1.90 17.22
CA LYS A 152 0.69 -2.54 18.26
C LYS A 152 0.82 -1.67 19.50
N ILE A 153 0.96 -0.37 19.34
CA ILE A 153 1.08 0.58 20.48
C ILE A 153 -0.22 0.61 21.28
N ILE A 154 -1.38 0.77 20.63
CA ILE A 154 -2.67 0.82 21.33
C ILE A 154 -3.00 -0.52 22.00
N CYS A 155 -2.71 -1.64 21.38
CA CYS A 155 -2.93 -2.96 21.98
C CYS A 155 -2.09 -3.16 23.24
N ARG A 156 -0.81 -2.81 23.23
CA ARG A 156 0.05 -2.88 24.42
C ARG A 156 -0.42 -1.97 25.54
N LEU A 157 -0.86 -0.74 25.19
CA LEU A 157 -1.43 0.17 26.16
C LEU A 157 -2.71 -0.39 26.79
N LEU A 158 -3.62 -0.92 25.96
CA LEU A 158 -4.86 -1.52 26.44
C LEU A 158 -4.60 -2.75 27.33
N GLU A 159 -3.66 -3.61 26.97
CA GLU A 159 -3.26 -4.76 27.77
C GLU A 159 -2.82 -4.33 29.17
N ALA A 160 -1.92 -3.34 29.26
CA ALA A 160 -1.45 -2.80 30.55
C ALA A 160 -2.60 -2.20 31.36
N VAL A 161 -3.45 -1.39 30.74
CA VAL A 161 -4.56 -0.72 31.43
C VAL A 161 -5.64 -1.70 31.89
N ILE A 162 -5.98 -2.69 31.08
CA ILE A 162 -6.99 -3.73 31.42
C ILE A 162 -6.48 -4.64 32.55
N SER A 163 -5.17 -4.89 32.61
CA SER A 163 -4.60 -5.73 33.66
C SER A 163 -4.58 -5.06 35.04
N GLU A 164 -4.53 -3.75 35.07
CA GLU A 164 -4.43 -2.97 36.34
C GLU A 164 -5.74 -2.36 36.78
N TYR A 165 -6.66 -2.08 35.86
CA TYR A 165 -7.89 -1.33 36.13
C TYR A 165 -9.10 -2.07 35.55
N ASP A 166 -10.30 -1.82 36.10
CA ASP A 166 -11.54 -2.35 35.55
C ASP A 166 -11.99 -1.58 34.31
N VAL A 167 -11.20 -1.72 33.25
CA VAL A 167 -11.45 -1.09 31.94
C VAL A 167 -12.11 -2.09 30.99
N LYS A 168 -13.06 -1.62 30.21
CA LYS A 168 -13.74 -2.39 29.17
C LYS A 168 -13.57 -1.65 27.83
N VAL A 169 -13.27 -2.39 26.79
CA VAL A 169 -13.16 -1.86 25.43
C VAL A 169 -14.56 -1.78 24.82
N ALA A 170 -15.01 -0.58 24.52
CA ALA A 170 -16.30 -0.35 23.85
C ALA A 170 -16.19 -0.49 22.33
N SER A 171 -15.11 0.05 21.76
CA SER A 171 -14.80 -0.10 20.33
C SER A 171 -13.32 0.14 20.10
N ILE A 172 -12.80 -0.42 19.03
CA ILE A 172 -11.47 -0.15 18.53
C ILE A 172 -11.55 0.00 17.01
N THR A 173 -10.88 1.01 16.47
CA THR A 173 -10.83 1.28 15.03
C THR A 173 -9.41 1.68 14.66
N GLY A 174 -8.86 1.05 13.64
CA GLY A 174 -7.52 1.37 13.14
C GLY A 174 -7.08 0.37 12.07
N GLY A 175 -5.99 0.68 11.39
CA GLY A 175 -5.45 -0.18 10.36
C GLY A 175 -6.32 -0.19 9.10
N SER A 176 -6.59 0.98 8.54
CA SER A 176 -7.43 1.13 7.34
C SER A 176 -6.84 0.46 6.09
N LEU A 177 -5.52 0.29 6.05
CA LEU A 177 -4.80 -0.36 4.96
C LEU A 177 -3.90 -1.46 5.51
N ARG A 178 -4.05 -2.66 4.98
CA ARG A 178 -3.31 -3.83 5.46
C ARG A 178 -1.84 -3.85 4.99
N ASN A 179 -1.54 -3.18 3.89
CA ASN A 179 -0.18 -3.03 3.34
C ASN A 179 0.55 -1.75 3.79
N ALA A 180 0.00 -1.01 4.74
CA ALA A 180 0.66 0.13 5.36
C ALA A 180 1.33 -0.26 6.68
N ILE A 181 2.43 0.44 7.04
CA ILE A 181 3.09 0.28 8.33
C ILE A 181 2.37 1.13 9.40
#